data_3712e838f188932818a6e3f410d3ab34
#
_entry.id   3712e838f188932818a6e3f410d3ab34
#
_cell.length_a   1.000
_cell.length_b   1.000
_cell.length_c   1.000
_cell.angle_alpha   90.00
_cell.angle_beta   90.00
_cell.angle_gamma   90.00
#
_symmetry.space_group_name_H-M   'P 1'
#
loop_
_entity.id
_entity.type
_entity.pdbx_description
1 polymer ?
#
loop_
_entity_poly.entity_id
_entity_poly.type
_entity_poly.pdbx_seq_one_letter_code
_entity_poly.pdbx_strand_id
1 'polypeptide(L)'
;MNREVVLVFQKNAVLGKVKTRLASGMGELPALEIYRHLIQLTYSVLEDVPVPVWTYFSDYIPETLNPPKAKSFVQEGQDLGERMANAFARSFESGMEKVVLIGTDCPTLQSNHLNEAFEALNHSDLVVGPATDGGYYLIGMKRRADYLFEGINWSTAEVLSQTLGVATVHGLHFTLLD
;
A
#
# COMPACT_ATOMS: atom_id res chain seq x y z
N MET A 1 -3.09 -11.24 -21.05
CA MET A 1 -3.45 -11.26 -19.61
C MET A 1 -2.96 -9.96 -19.02
N ASN A 2 -3.79 -9.27 -18.24
CA ASN A 2 -3.35 -8.07 -17.54
C ASN A 2 -2.29 -8.48 -16.51
N ARG A 3 -1.07 -7.89 -16.58
CA ARG A 3 0.04 -8.16 -15.65
C ARG A 3 0.20 -7.05 -14.63
N GLU A 4 -0.91 -6.43 -14.29
CA GLU A 4 -1.03 -5.37 -13.28
C GLU A 4 -1.71 -5.94 -12.03
N VAL A 5 -1.31 -5.45 -10.85
CA VAL A 5 -1.90 -5.88 -9.58
C VAL A 5 -1.88 -4.74 -8.56
N VAL A 6 -2.94 -4.65 -7.76
CA VAL A 6 -2.97 -3.80 -6.56
C VAL A 6 -2.69 -4.66 -5.34
N LEU A 7 -1.70 -4.25 -4.54
CA LEU A 7 -1.41 -4.82 -3.23
C LEU A 7 -2.07 -3.94 -2.17
N VAL A 8 -2.82 -4.54 -1.27
CA VAL A 8 -3.45 -3.85 -0.14
C VAL A 8 -2.79 -4.28 1.14
N PHE A 9 -2.08 -3.37 1.80
CA PHE A 9 -1.54 -3.60 3.14
C PHE A 9 -2.59 -3.24 4.18
N GLN A 10 -3.05 -4.26 4.89
CA GLN A 10 -4.13 -4.15 5.86
C GLN A 10 -3.69 -4.67 7.22
N LYS A 11 -3.81 -3.86 8.27
CA LYS A 11 -3.71 -4.37 9.64
C LYS A 11 -4.96 -5.19 9.99
N ASN A 12 -4.78 -6.26 10.76
CA ASN A 12 -5.91 -6.98 11.31
C ASN A 12 -6.72 -6.06 12.23
N ALA A 13 -8.05 -5.99 12.01
CA ALA A 13 -8.94 -5.09 12.74
C ALA A 13 -9.22 -5.62 14.16
N VAL A 14 -8.24 -5.55 15.04
CA VAL A 14 -8.26 -6.03 16.42
C VAL A 14 -8.37 -4.86 17.39
N LEU A 15 -9.27 -4.96 18.38
CA LEU A 15 -9.46 -3.94 19.41
C LEU A 15 -8.14 -3.61 20.11
N GLY A 16 -7.85 -2.33 20.29
CA GLY A 16 -6.63 -1.83 20.93
C GLY A 16 -5.37 -1.91 20.07
N LYS A 17 -5.40 -2.54 18.88
CA LYS A 17 -4.23 -2.70 18.01
C LYS A 17 -4.23 -1.81 16.76
N VAL A 18 -5.35 -1.16 16.46
CA VAL A 18 -5.49 -0.29 15.29
C VAL A 18 -5.82 1.15 15.72
N LYS A 19 -5.33 2.13 14.94
CA LYS A 19 -5.61 3.56 15.17
C LYS A 19 -5.37 4.00 16.63
N THR A 20 -4.28 3.55 17.23
CA THR A 20 -3.96 3.78 18.65
C THR A 20 -3.90 5.26 19.03
N ARG A 21 -3.45 6.14 18.13
CA ARG A 21 -3.47 7.61 18.36
C ARG A 21 -4.90 8.14 18.44
N LEU A 22 -5.80 7.63 17.62
CA LEU A 22 -7.21 8.01 17.63
C LEU A 22 -7.90 7.42 18.86
N ALA A 23 -7.58 6.17 19.23
CA ALA A 23 -8.10 5.49 20.39
C ALA A 23 -7.76 6.21 21.71
N SER A 24 -6.62 6.87 21.80
CA SER A 24 -6.25 7.66 22.98
C SER A 24 -7.18 8.85 23.26
N GLY A 25 -7.87 9.37 22.24
CA GLY A 25 -8.82 10.47 22.36
C GLY A 25 -10.29 10.06 22.45
N MET A 26 -10.68 8.99 21.75
CA MET A 26 -12.10 8.61 21.63
C MET A 26 -12.42 7.19 22.11
N GLY A 27 -11.43 6.42 22.55
CA GLY A 27 -11.58 5.04 22.97
C GLY A 27 -11.30 4.01 21.86
N GLU A 28 -11.02 2.78 22.28
CA GLU A 28 -10.60 1.70 21.37
C GLU A 28 -11.71 1.23 20.45
N LEU A 29 -12.96 1.14 20.94
CA LEU A 29 -14.08 0.65 20.15
C LEU A 29 -14.46 1.61 19.00
N PRO A 30 -14.65 2.92 19.23
CA PRO A 30 -14.86 3.88 18.14
C PRO A 30 -13.69 3.90 17.14
N ALA A 31 -12.44 3.82 17.61
CA ALA A 31 -11.28 3.78 16.73
C ALA A 31 -11.27 2.53 15.84
N LEU A 32 -11.66 1.36 16.37
CA LEU A 32 -11.82 0.13 15.61
C LEU A 32 -12.93 0.24 14.56
N GLU A 33 -14.08 0.84 14.90
CA GLU A 33 -15.19 1.03 13.96
C GLU A 33 -14.80 1.96 12.81
N ILE A 34 -14.08 3.06 13.09
CA ILE A 34 -13.52 3.95 12.07
C ILE A 34 -12.57 3.16 11.16
N TYR A 35 -11.69 2.34 11.73
CA TYR A 35 -10.77 1.55 10.93
C TYR A 35 -11.48 0.54 10.02
N ARG A 36 -12.51 -0.14 10.53
CA ARG A 36 -13.36 -1.03 9.72
C ARG A 36 -14.06 -0.29 8.59
N HIS A 37 -14.52 0.92 8.84
CA HIS A 37 -15.11 1.77 7.80
C HIS A 37 -14.09 2.15 6.72
N LEU A 38 -12.87 2.51 7.09
CA LEU A 38 -11.78 2.79 6.14
C LEU A 38 -11.45 1.57 5.28
N ILE A 39 -11.43 0.36 5.85
CA ILE A 39 -11.26 -0.88 5.09
C ILE A 39 -12.40 -1.01 4.06
N GLN A 40 -13.66 -0.83 4.45
CA GLN A 40 -14.80 -0.91 3.53
C GLN A 40 -14.71 0.11 2.40
N LEU A 41 -14.35 1.36 2.71
CA LEU A 41 -14.13 2.41 1.69
C LEU A 41 -13.03 2.00 0.69
N THR A 42 -11.91 1.48 1.19
CA THR A 42 -10.81 1.03 0.34
C THR A 42 -11.27 -0.07 -0.62
N TYR A 43 -11.98 -1.08 -0.13
CA TYR A 43 -12.46 -2.17 -0.99
C TYR A 43 -13.55 -1.74 -1.96
N SER A 44 -14.44 -0.79 -1.58
CA SER A 44 -15.42 -0.25 -2.53
C SER A 44 -14.76 0.47 -3.72
N VAL A 45 -13.65 1.19 -3.47
CA VAL A 45 -12.85 1.79 -4.55
C VAL A 45 -12.23 0.74 -5.46
N LEU A 46 -11.77 -0.37 -4.89
CA LEU A 46 -11.13 -1.46 -5.65
C LEU A 46 -12.11 -2.26 -6.52
N GLU A 47 -13.40 -2.24 -6.23
CA GLU A 47 -14.43 -2.87 -7.08
C GLU A 47 -14.48 -2.25 -8.48
N ASP A 48 -14.18 -0.95 -8.58
CA ASP A 48 -14.18 -0.20 -9.83
C ASP A 48 -12.86 -0.29 -10.63
N VAL A 49 -11.85 -0.99 -10.09
CA VAL A 49 -10.53 -1.11 -10.73
C VAL A 49 -10.40 -2.50 -11.37
N PRO A 50 -10.21 -2.60 -12.70
CA PRO A 50 -10.26 -3.88 -13.42
C PRO A 50 -8.94 -4.67 -13.36
N VAL A 51 -8.28 -4.68 -12.20
CA VAL A 51 -7.02 -5.42 -11.97
C VAL A 51 -7.16 -6.36 -10.78
N PRO A 52 -6.38 -7.45 -10.71
CA PRO A 52 -6.32 -8.30 -9.52
C PRO A 52 -5.93 -7.52 -8.28
N VAL A 53 -6.52 -7.89 -7.14
CA VAL A 53 -6.18 -7.34 -5.82
C VAL A 53 -5.58 -8.45 -4.98
N TRP A 54 -4.41 -8.19 -4.38
CA TRP A 54 -3.77 -9.08 -3.43
C TRP A 54 -3.70 -8.40 -2.07
N THR A 55 -4.34 -8.99 -1.05
CA THR A 55 -4.37 -8.44 0.30
C THR A 55 -3.29 -9.06 1.17
N TYR A 56 -2.52 -8.20 1.83
CA TYR A 56 -1.47 -8.56 2.78
C TYR A 56 -1.89 -8.14 4.18
N PHE A 57 -2.28 -9.11 5.01
CA PHE A 57 -2.66 -8.88 6.40
C PHE A 57 -1.45 -8.78 7.32
N SER A 58 -1.52 -7.94 8.34
CA SER A 58 -0.38 -7.71 9.25
C SER A 58 0.05 -8.94 10.04
N ASP A 59 -0.89 -9.78 10.48
CA ASP A 59 -0.62 -10.84 11.46
C ASP A 59 -1.17 -12.22 11.02
N TYR A 60 -2.39 -12.27 10.49
CA TYR A 60 -3.04 -13.51 10.06
C TYR A 60 -4.09 -13.24 8.99
N ILE A 61 -4.41 -14.26 8.19
CA ILE A 61 -5.51 -14.19 7.23
C ILE A 61 -6.82 -14.51 7.97
N PRO A 62 -7.79 -13.57 8.04
CA PRO A 62 -9.08 -13.83 8.71
C PRO A 62 -9.89 -14.89 7.96
N GLU A 63 -10.52 -15.80 8.71
CA GLU A 63 -11.36 -16.85 8.12
C GLU A 63 -12.63 -16.30 7.42
N THR A 64 -13.13 -15.14 7.88
CA THR A 64 -14.41 -14.57 7.44
C THR A 64 -14.29 -13.45 6.41
N LEU A 65 -13.09 -13.00 6.09
CA LEU A 65 -12.84 -11.95 5.12
C LEU A 65 -12.24 -12.56 3.85
N ASN A 66 -13.11 -12.92 2.92
CA ASN A 66 -12.72 -13.21 1.56
C ASN A 66 -13.16 -12.04 0.68
N PRO A 67 -12.27 -11.09 0.34
CA PRO A 67 -12.58 -10.23 -0.79
C PRO A 67 -12.71 -11.13 -2.03
N PRO A 68 -13.83 -11.11 -2.75
CA PRO A 68 -14.22 -12.17 -3.70
C PRO A 68 -13.34 -12.27 -4.97
N LYS A 69 -12.25 -11.53 -5.07
CA LYS A 69 -11.30 -11.56 -6.21
C LYS A 69 -9.83 -11.47 -5.79
N ALA A 70 -9.51 -11.60 -4.48
CA ALA A 70 -8.17 -11.34 -3.99
C ALA A 70 -7.46 -12.61 -3.52
N LYS A 71 -6.20 -12.73 -3.87
CA LYS A 71 -5.27 -13.59 -3.12
C LYS A 71 -4.98 -12.93 -1.79
N SER A 72 -4.87 -13.73 -0.73
CA SER A 72 -4.57 -13.24 0.62
C SER A 72 -3.25 -13.80 1.10
N PHE A 73 -2.45 -12.95 1.74
CA PHE A 73 -1.13 -13.27 2.29
C PHE A 73 -0.98 -12.64 3.67
N VAL A 74 -0.03 -13.12 4.44
CA VAL A 74 0.46 -12.43 5.63
C VAL A 74 1.69 -11.61 5.23
N GLN A 75 1.85 -10.42 5.78
CA GLN A 75 3.03 -9.59 5.58
C GLN A 75 4.25 -10.26 6.23
N GLU A 76 5.34 -10.37 5.49
CA GLU A 76 6.59 -10.98 5.93
C GLU A 76 7.70 -9.93 5.95
N GLY A 77 8.39 -9.78 7.08
CA GLY A 77 9.47 -8.83 7.28
C GLY A 77 9.47 -8.23 8.69
N GLN A 78 10.61 -7.73 9.13
CA GLN A 78 10.81 -7.20 10.47
C GLN A 78 10.25 -5.77 10.62
N ASP A 79 10.30 -5.00 9.54
CA ASP A 79 9.76 -3.65 9.48
C ASP A 79 8.85 -3.46 8.25
N LEU A 80 8.28 -2.27 8.11
CA LEU A 80 7.39 -1.94 6.99
C LEU A 80 8.12 -2.01 5.65
N GLY A 81 9.38 -1.61 5.60
CA GLY A 81 10.19 -1.63 4.38
C GLY A 81 10.42 -3.05 3.87
N GLU A 82 10.88 -3.95 4.73
CA GLU A 82 11.05 -5.37 4.37
C GLU A 82 9.72 -6.00 3.92
N ARG A 83 8.63 -5.70 4.62
CA ARG A 83 7.29 -6.20 4.27
C ARG A 83 6.86 -5.76 2.88
N MET A 84 7.07 -4.50 2.54
CA MET A 84 6.78 -3.99 1.20
C MET A 84 7.70 -4.61 0.16
N ALA A 85 9.00 -4.65 0.40
CA ALA A 85 9.98 -5.28 -0.51
C ALA A 85 9.60 -6.73 -0.83
N ASN A 86 9.26 -7.52 0.19
CA ASN A 86 8.85 -8.92 0.02
C ASN A 86 7.54 -9.06 -0.77
N ALA A 87 6.56 -8.18 -0.55
CA ALA A 87 5.31 -8.19 -1.29
C ALA A 87 5.52 -7.83 -2.77
N PHE A 88 6.33 -6.82 -3.07
CA PHE A 88 6.72 -6.47 -4.44
C PHE A 88 7.50 -7.61 -5.11
N ALA A 89 8.50 -8.17 -4.42
CA ALA A 89 9.30 -9.29 -4.93
C ALA A 89 8.40 -10.47 -5.35
N ARG A 90 7.50 -10.91 -4.48
CA ARG A 90 6.52 -11.97 -4.75
C ARG A 90 5.66 -11.66 -5.98
N SER A 91 5.26 -10.42 -6.14
CA SER A 91 4.43 -10.00 -7.26
C SER A 91 5.18 -10.10 -8.60
N PHE A 92 6.40 -9.59 -8.67
CA PHE A 92 7.23 -9.70 -9.86
C PHE A 92 7.63 -11.14 -10.18
N GLU A 93 7.95 -11.95 -9.18
CA GLU A 93 8.22 -13.39 -9.33
C GLU A 93 7.00 -14.17 -9.83
N SER A 94 5.79 -13.67 -9.54
CA SER A 94 4.53 -14.21 -10.07
C SER A 94 4.20 -13.72 -11.48
N GLY A 95 5.08 -12.95 -12.13
CA GLY A 95 4.93 -12.48 -13.51
C GLY A 95 4.13 -11.19 -13.66
N MET A 96 3.91 -10.43 -12.56
CA MET A 96 3.33 -9.08 -12.66
C MET A 96 4.37 -8.12 -13.22
N GLU A 97 3.92 -7.15 -14.03
CA GLU A 97 4.77 -6.15 -14.69
C GLU A 97 4.59 -4.75 -14.11
N LYS A 98 3.42 -4.47 -13.55
CA LYS A 98 3.15 -3.24 -12.80
C LYS A 98 2.46 -3.59 -11.49
N VAL A 99 3.01 -3.10 -10.42
CA VAL A 99 2.54 -3.38 -9.06
C VAL A 99 2.33 -2.08 -8.33
N VAL A 100 1.13 -1.86 -7.82
CA VAL A 100 0.76 -0.69 -7.03
C VAL A 100 0.37 -1.16 -5.64
N LEU A 101 0.97 -0.59 -4.61
CA LEU A 101 0.69 -0.88 -3.20
C LEU A 101 0.00 0.30 -2.54
N ILE A 102 -1.09 0.02 -1.83
CA ILE A 102 -1.82 0.99 -1.00
C ILE A 102 -2.03 0.46 0.41
N GLY A 103 -2.20 1.37 1.35
CA GLY A 103 -2.74 1.07 2.67
C GLY A 103 -4.26 1.18 2.72
N THR A 104 -4.84 0.93 3.89
CA THR A 104 -6.29 1.09 4.16
C THR A 104 -6.60 2.34 4.98
N ASP A 105 -5.70 3.28 5.04
CA ASP A 105 -5.77 4.46 5.91
C ASP A 105 -6.09 5.78 5.18
N CYS A 106 -6.32 5.73 3.87
CA CYS A 106 -6.59 6.90 3.04
C CYS A 106 -8.11 7.03 2.76
N PRO A 107 -8.84 7.88 3.49
CA PRO A 107 -10.29 8.04 3.31
C PRO A 107 -10.66 8.75 1.99
N THR A 108 -9.71 9.41 1.36
CA THR A 108 -9.88 10.15 0.09
C THR A 108 -9.42 9.36 -1.13
N LEU A 109 -9.02 8.10 -0.96
CA LEU A 109 -8.64 7.24 -2.07
C LEU A 109 -9.81 7.08 -3.04
N GLN A 110 -9.53 7.19 -4.34
CA GLN A 110 -10.48 7.01 -5.43
C GLN A 110 -9.89 6.06 -6.48
N SER A 111 -10.76 5.42 -7.27
CA SER A 111 -10.33 4.55 -8.37
C SER A 111 -9.46 5.29 -9.40
N ASN A 112 -9.69 6.60 -9.57
CA ASN A 112 -8.90 7.44 -10.45
C ASN A 112 -7.41 7.48 -10.04
N HIS A 113 -7.08 7.55 -8.75
CA HIS A 113 -5.69 7.52 -8.28
C HIS A 113 -4.97 6.22 -8.68
N LEU A 114 -5.68 5.08 -8.65
CA LEU A 114 -5.12 3.80 -9.07
C LEU A 114 -4.94 3.74 -10.59
N ASN A 115 -5.91 4.25 -11.36
CA ASN A 115 -5.81 4.32 -12.82
C ASN A 115 -4.65 5.23 -13.25
N GLU A 116 -4.52 6.40 -12.63
CA GLU A 116 -3.40 7.33 -12.88
C GLU A 116 -2.05 6.71 -12.50
N ALA A 117 -2.00 5.93 -11.40
CA ALA A 117 -0.78 5.22 -11.01
C ALA A 117 -0.34 4.21 -12.06
N PHE A 118 -1.26 3.38 -12.58
CA PHE A 118 -0.94 2.42 -13.64
C PHE A 118 -0.57 3.12 -14.96
N GLU A 119 -1.22 4.22 -15.28
CA GLU A 119 -0.88 5.01 -16.47
C GLU A 119 0.51 5.65 -16.33
N ALA A 120 0.83 6.23 -15.18
CA ALA A 120 2.15 6.79 -14.90
C ALA A 120 3.27 5.74 -15.05
N LEU A 121 3.03 4.49 -14.67
CA LEU A 121 3.98 3.39 -14.82
C LEU A 121 4.24 2.98 -16.29
N ASN A 122 3.49 3.48 -17.26
CA ASN A 122 3.87 3.34 -18.67
C ASN A 122 5.13 4.15 -19.01
N HIS A 123 5.33 5.28 -18.33
CA HIS A 123 6.38 6.26 -18.65
C HIS A 123 7.41 6.42 -17.53
N SER A 124 7.11 6.01 -16.32
CA SER A 124 7.97 6.11 -15.14
C SER A 124 8.32 4.73 -14.58
N ASP A 125 9.40 4.64 -13.82
CA ASP A 125 9.81 3.42 -13.11
C ASP A 125 9.10 3.26 -11.78
N LEU A 126 8.75 4.41 -11.17
CA LEU A 126 8.14 4.54 -9.85
C LEU A 126 7.00 5.55 -9.92
N VAL A 127 5.92 5.29 -9.22
CA VAL A 127 4.85 6.25 -8.94
C VAL A 127 4.61 6.33 -7.45
N VAL A 128 4.41 7.53 -6.93
CA VAL A 128 4.15 7.75 -5.50
C VAL A 128 2.99 8.71 -5.33
N GLY A 129 2.03 8.34 -4.50
CA GLY A 129 0.96 9.22 -4.02
C GLY A 129 1.34 9.79 -2.66
N PRO A 130 1.75 11.08 -2.58
CA PRO A 130 2.23 11.69 -1.34
C PRO A 130 1.09 11.81 -0.31
N ALA A 131 1.43 11.63 0.97
CA ALA A 131 0.53 11.90 2.09
C ALA A 131 0.96 13.17 2.83
N THR A 132 0.00 13.85 3.44
CA THR A 132 0.24 15.13 4.13
C THR A 132 1.12 15.01 5.37
N ASP A 133 1.31 13.82 5.89
CA ASP A 133 2.17 13.53 7.05
C ASP A 133 3.64 13.29 6.69
N GLY A 134 4.00 13.42 5.40
CA GLY A 134 5.35 13.20 4.90
C GLY A 134 5.66 11.76 4.48
N GLY A 135 4.65 10.88 4.52
CA GLY A 135 4.69 9.54 3.94
C GLY A 135 4.06 9.50 2.55
N TYR A 136 3.52 8.35 2.20
CA TYR A 136 2.75 8.15 0.98
C TYR A 136 1.58 7.19 1.24
N TYR A 137 0.45 7.43 0.55
CA TYR A 137 -0.73 6.56 0.59
C TYR A 137 -0.69 5.49 -0.49
N LEU A 138 0.15 5.69 -1.51
CA LEU A 138 0.33 4.82 -2.65
C LEU A 138 1.79 4.82 -3.09
N ILE A 139 2.31 3.64 -3.41
CA ILE A 139 3.59 3.47 -4.11
C ILE A 139 3.45 2.37 -5.16
N GLY A 140 3.94 2.61 -6.37
CA GLY A 140 3.89 1.62 -7.44
C GLY A 140 5.18 1.59 -8.24
N MET A 141 5.51 0.43 -8.81
CA MET A 141 6.69 0.25 -9.64
C MET A 141 6.46 -0.79 -10.74
N LYS A 142 7.26 -0.71 -11.82
CA LYS A 142 7.21 -1.64 -12.95
C LYS A 142 8.37 -2.64 -12.98
N ARG A 143 9.27 -2.58 -12.01
CA ARG A 143 10.37 -3.53 -11.83
C ARG A 143 10.77 -3.58 -10.37
N ARG A 144 11.36 -4.70 -9.96
CA ARG A 144 11.84 -4.88 -8.60
C ARG A 144 12.91 -3.85 -8.25
N ALA A 145 12.75 -3.19 -7.11
CA ALA A 145 13.65 -2.15 -6.61
C ALA A 145 13.65 -2.14 -5.06
N ASP A 146 14.06 -3.25 -4.45
CA ASP A 146 14.01 -3.46 -3.00
C ASP A 146 14.76 -2.38 -2.22
N TYR A 147 15.84 -1.83 -2.80
CA TYR A 147 16.65 -0.75 -2.24
C TYR A 147 15.86 0.53 -1.95
N LEU A 148 14.67 0.73 -2.57
CA LEU A 148 13.79 1.87 -2.26
C LEU A 148 13.28 1.86 -0.82
N PHE A 149 13.32 0.73 -0.15
CA PHE A 149 12.82 0.54 1.19
C PHE A 149 13.94 0.41 2.24
N GLU A 150 15.21 0.46 1.81
CA GLU A 150 16.36 0.32 2.69
C GLU A 150 16.76 1.67 3.31
N GLY A 151 17.05 1.66 4.61
CA GLY A 151 17.52 2.85 5.33
C GLY A 151 16.49 3.97 5.48
N ILE A 152 15.20 3.65 5.33
CA ILE A 152 14.10 4.60 5.51
C ILE A 152 13.71 4.69 6.99
N ASN A 153 13.58 5.91 7.50
CA ASN A 153 13.07 6.17 8.84
C ASN A 153 11.53 6.09 8.86
N TRP A 154 11.01 4.85 8.95
CA TRP A 154 9.57 4.62 8.93
C TRP A 154 8.82 5.35 10.04
N SER A 155 7.57 5.73 9.76
CA SER A 155 6.69 6.47 10.69
C SER A 155 7.18 7.88 11.05
N THR A 156 7.97 8.50 10.18
CA THR A 156 8.40 9.89 10.27
C THR A 156 7.92 10.70 9.07
N ALA A 157 7.99 12.03 9.17
CA ALA A 157 7.67 12.93 8.06
C ALA A 157 8.74 12.91 6.93
N GLU A 158 9.79 12.14 7.08
CA GLU A 158 10.91 12.07 6.12
C GLU A 158 10.78 10.91 5.12
N VAL A 159 9.80 10.01 5.30
CA VAL A 159 9.65 8.79 4.51
C VAL A 159 9.62 9.08 3.01
N LEU A 160 8.78 10.02 2.57
CA LEU A 160 8.67 10.39 1.16
C LEU A 160 10.00 10.93 0.62
N SER A 161 10.60 11.90 1.31
CA SER A 161 11.84 12.55 0.86
C SER A 161 13.01 11.57 0.79
N GLN A 162 13.11 10.66 1.76
CA GLN A 162 14.14 9.62 1.75
C GLN A 162 13.93 8.63 0.61
N THR A 163 12.70 8.16 0.38
CA THR A 163 12.37 7.24 -0.73
C THR A 163 12.69 7.88 -2.08
N LEU A 164 12.31 9.14 -2.30
CA LEU A 164 12.62 9.86 -3.54
C LEU A 164 14.13 10.13 -3.70
N GLY A 165 14.83 10.38 -2.59
CA GLY A 165 16.30 10.50 -2.58
C GLY A 165 16.97 9.22 -3.06
N VAL A 166 16.55 8.06 -2.55
CA VAL A 166 17.04 6.75 -3.00
C VAL A 166 16.70 6.52 -4.48
N ALA A 167 15.49 6.82 -4.92
CA ALA A 167 15.09 6.71 -6.32
C ALA A 167 15.99 7.55 -7.24
N THR A 168 16.29 8.78 -6.84
CA THR A 168 17.19 9.70 -7.58
C THR A 168 18.60 9.15 -7.69
N VAL A 169 19.16 8.65 -6.58
CA VAL A 169 20.53 8.07 -6.56
C VAL A 169 20.63 6.87 -7.51
N HIS A 170 19.57 6.08 -7.64
CA HIS A 170 19.54 4.92 -8.53
C HIS A 170 19.05 5.24 -9.95
N GLY A 171 18.84 6.52 -10.27
CA GLY A 171 18.45 6.97 -11.62
C GLY A 171 17.05 6.52 -12.04
N LEU A 172 16.13 6.30 -11.09
CA LEU A 172 14.76 5.98 -11.40
C LEU A 172 13.98 7.23 -11.83
N HIS A 173 13.24 7.11 -12.92
CA HIS A 173 12.24 8.10 -13.27
C HIS A 173 10.99 7.86 -12.42
N PHE A 174 10.51 8.91 -11.72
CA PHE A 174 9.32 8.81 -10.89
C PHE A 174 8.29 9.88 -11.21
N THR A 175 7.03 9.55 -10.97
CA THR A 175 5.87 10.44 -11.03
C THR A 175 5.25 10.56 -9.66
N LEU A 176 4.90 11.79 -9.24
CA LEU A 176 4.09 12.04 -8.06
C LEU A 176 2.64 12.24 -8.51
N LEU A 177 1.72 11.59 -7.84
CA LEU A 177 0.28 11.84 -7.97
C LEU A 177 -0.11 13.06 -7.12
N ASP A 178 -1.24 13.67 -7.45
CA ASP A 178 -1.83 14.77 -6.69
C ASP A 178 -2.45 14.32 -5.35
#